data_b943ee4df6a5e8715de341ab1650cfa2
#
_entry.id   b943ee4df6a5e8715de341ab1650cfa2
#
_cell.length_a   1.000
_cell.length_b   1.000
_cell.length_c   1.000
_cell.angle_alpha   90.00
_cell.angle_beta   90.00
_cell.angle_gamma   90.00
#
_symmetry.space_group_name_H-M   'P 1'
#
loop_
_entity.id
_entity.type
_entity.pdbx_description
1 polymer ?
#
loop_
_entity_poly.entity_id
_entity_poly.type
_entity_poly.pdbx_seq_one_letter_code
_entity_poly.pdbx_strand_id
1 'polypeptide(L)'
;GLSIDGPREIHDHCRITKRGEPTFDAVCNAAHTLRRFGVRYNTLTCVHRFNASRPLDVYRFLRRELGSTYLQFIPIVELKGFEKTAPQKWDPASLPQLGDPRCHPDHPDSIVTPWSVVAEEYGSFLCKIWDEWQARDVGKVLVNLCETLVAQHMGLPSQVCVHSEFCGKGVALEHNGDAYSCDHYVYSEYRLGNIRQR
;
A
#
# COMPACT_ATOMS: atom_id res chain seq x y z
N GLY A 1 -10.56 -5.72 -2.06
CA GLY A 1 -9.64 -4.83 -2.77
C GLY A 1 -9.05 -5.48 -4.01
N LEU A 2 -8.65 -4.69 -4.97
CA LEU A 2 -8.00 -5.12 -6.20
C LEU A 2 -6.60 -4.50 -6.28
N SER A 3 -5.56 -5.33 -6.31
CA SER A 3 -4.17 -4.86 -6.36
C SER A 3 -3.78 -4.54 -7.81
N ILE A 4 -3.48 -3.26 -8.07
CA ILE A 4 -3.02 -2.79 -9.39
C ILE A 4 -2.16 -1.52 -9.23
N ASP A 5 -0.96 -1.51 -9.81
CA ASP A 5 0.03 -0.47 -9.52
C ASP A 5 0.10 0.64 -10.59
N GLY A 6 -0.72 0.56 -11.63
CA GLY A 6 -0.77 1.56 -12.70
C GLY A 6 -0.99 0.95 -14.08
N PRO A 7 -0.64 1.67 -15.16
CA PRO A 7 -0.61 1.13 -16.51
C PRO A 7 0.21 -0.16 -16.62
N ARG A 8 0.01 -0.90 -17.71
CA ARG A 8 0.60 -2.23 -17.94
C ARG A 8 2.09 -2.31 -17.61
N GLU A 9 2.87 -1.39 -18.16
CA GLU A 9 4.33 -1.39 -18.02
C GLU A 9 4.79 -1.15 -16.57
N ILE A 10 3.98 -0.44 -15.78
CA ILE A 10 4.22 -0.24 -14.34
C ILE A 10 3.79 -1.47 -13.56
N HIS A 11 2.60 -1.97 -13.82
CA HIS A 11 2.03 -3.11 -13.10
C HIS A 11 2.86 -4.38 -13.30
N ASP A 12 3.12 -4.74 -14.55
CA ASP A 12 3.82 -5.97 -14.92
C ASP A 12 5.32 -5.93 -14.60
N HIS A 13 5.87 -4.76 -14.24
CA HIS A 13 7.24 -4.66 -13.76
C HIS A 13 7.47 -5.41 -12.44
N CYS A 14 6.50 -5.35 -11.53
CA CYS A 14 6.60 -5.96 -10.20
C CYS A 14 5.58 -7.07 -9.97
N ARG A 15 4.40 -7.01 -10.60
CA ARG A 15 3.32 -7.98 -10.38
C ARG A 15 3.28 -9.04 -11.44
N ILE A 16 4.10 -10.03 -11.22
CA ILE A 16 4.23 -11.21 -12.08
C ILE A 16 3.80 -12.47 -11.33
N THR A 17 3.42 -13.50 -12.06
CA THR A 17 3.17 -14.83 -11.49
C THR A 17 4.46 -15.45 -10.96
N LYS A 18 4.36 -16.56 -10.19
CA LYS A 18 5.54 -17.34 -9.77
C LYS A 18 6.37 -17.89 -10.95
N ARG A 19 5.80 -17.90 -12.17
CA ARG A 19 6.48 -18.31 -13.41
C ARG A 19 7.07 -17.14 -14.19
N GLY A 20 6.95 -15.90 -13.67
CA GLY A 20 7.46 -14.68 -14.32
C GLY A 20 6.52 -14.09 -15.37
N GLU A 21 5.26 -14.55 -15.46
CA GLU A 21 4.30 -14.04 -16.45
C GLU A 21 3.59 -12.80 -15.96
N PRO A 22 3.24 -11.83 -16.84
CA PRO A 22 2.52 -10.61 -16.50
C PRO A 22 1.11 -10.89 -15.98
N THR A 23 0.59 -10.04 -15.09
CA THR A 23 -0.73 -10.22 -14.48
C THR A 23 -1.73 -9.11 -14.80
N PHE A 24 -1.34 -8.07 -15.53
CA PHE A 24 -2.15 -6.89 -15.82
C PHE A 24 -3.51 -7.22 -16.43
N ASP A 25 -3.55 -8.06 -17.48
CA ASP A 25 -4.81 -8.41 -18.16
C ASP A 25 -5.76 -9.17 -17.24
N ALA A 26 -5.25 -10.09 -16.44
CA ALA A 26 -6.07 -10.83 -15.48
C ALA A 26 -6.72 -9.89 -14.45
N VAL A 27 -5.95 -8.91 -13.95
CA VAL A 27 -6.44 -7.94 -12.96
C VAL A 27 -7.45 -6.97 -13.59
N CYS A 28 -7.21 -6.47 -14.80
CA CYS A 28 -8.17 -5.62 -15.52
C CYS A 28 -9.47 -6.37 -15.83
N ASN A 29 -9.39 -7.62 -16.24
CA ASN A 29 -10.58 -8.49 -16.46
C ASN A 29 -11.37 -8.71 -15.17
N ALA A 30 -10.69 -8.88 -14.03
CA ALA A 30 -11.34 -8.95 -12.72
C ALA A 30 -12.08 -7.64 -12.39
N ALA A 31 -11.45 -6.49 -12.62
CA ALA A 31 -12.08 -5.18 -12.42
C ALA A 31 -13.34 -5.01 -13.29
N HIS A 32 -13.25 -5.36 -14.57
CA HIS A 32 -14.39 -5.33 -15.49
C HIS A 32 -15.54 -6.25 -15.04
N THR A 33 -15.19 -7.45 -14.55
CA THR A 33 -16.16 -8.39 -14.01
C THR A 33 -16.88 -7.82 -12.78
N LEU A 34 -16.13 -7.28 -11.82
CA LEU A 34 -16.71 -6.66 -10.63
C LEU A 34 -17.67 -5.52 -11.00
N ARG A 35 -17.26 -4.65 -11.94
CA ARG A 35 -18.13 -3.56 -12.43
C ARG A 35 -19.38 -4.08 -13.11
N ARG A 36 -19.28 -5.10 -13.96
CA ARG A 36 -20.43 -5.74 -14.64
C ARG A 36 -21.49 -6.24 -13.66
N PHE A 37 -21.05 -6.75 -12.52
CA PHE A 37 -21.97 -7.26 -11.48
C PHE A 37 -22.29 -6.21 -10.40
N GLY A 38 -21.93 -4.94 -10.59
CA GLY A 38 -22.24 -3.87 -9.63
C GLY A 38 -21.50 -3.99 -8.28
N VAL A 39 -20.44 -4.79 -8.22
CA VAL A 39 -19.66 -4.99 -7.00
C VAL A 39 -18.71 -3.79 -6.80
N ARG A 40 -18.85 -3.10 -5.66
CA ARG A 40 -17.93 -2.04 -5.28
C ARG A 40 -16.60 -2.63 -4.80
N TYR A 41 -15.50 -2.03 -5.24
CA TYR A 41 -14.14 -2.42 -4.83
C TYR A 41 -13.26 -1.18 -4.71
N ASN A 42 -12.21 -1.29 -3.91
CA ASN A 42 -11.11 -0.35 -3.86
C ASN A 42 -9.91 -0.89 -4.64
N THR A 43 -9.11 -0.02 -5.21
CA THR A 43 -7.81 -0.37 -5.75
C THR A 43 -6.72 -0.10 -4.72
N LEU A 44 -5.82 -1.07 -4.58
CA LEU A 44 -4.64 -1.01 -3.73
C LEU A 44 -3.42 -0.89 -4.65
N THR A 45 -2.77 0.25 -4.61
CA THR A 45 -1.62 0.56 -5.45
C THR A 45 -0.38 0.69 -4.58
N CYS A 46 0.57 -0.19 -4.79
CA CYS A 46 1.88 -0.08 -4.18
C CYS A 46 2.69 1.01 -4.88
N VAL A 47 3.15 2.00 -4.11
CA VAL A 47 4.07 3.03 -4.60
C VAL A 47 5.48 2.61 -4.25
N HIS A 48 6.26 2.32 -5.26
CA HIS A 48 7.66 1.91 -5.20
C HIS A 48 8.49 2.80 -6.11
N ARG A 49 9.82 2.73 -6.05
CA ARG A 49 10.69 3.64 -6.79
C ARG A 49 10.45 3.66 -8.32
N PHE A 50 9.91 2.61 -8.91
CA PHE A 50 9.68 2.54 -10.35
C PHE A 50 8.43 3.29 -10.82
N ASN A 51 7.45 3.55 -9.93
CA ASN A 51 6.25 4.31 -10.28
C ASN A 51 6.11 5.64 -9.53
N ALA A 52 6.91 5.90 -8.51
CA ALA A 52 6.86 7.14 -7.73
C ALA A 52 7.05 8.41 -8.58
N SER A 53 7.82 8.34 -9.66
CA SER A 53 8.01 9.46 -10.61
C SER A 53 6.83 9.69 -11.56
N ARG A 54 5.84 8.77 -11.62
CA ARG A 54 4.74 8.77 -12.58
C ARG A 54 3.34 8.85 -11.94
N PRO A 55 3.09 9.77 -10.97
CA PRO A 55 1.84 9.80 -10.19
C PRO A 55 0.60 10.00 -11.05
N LEU A 56 0.66 10.90 -12.05
CA LEU A 56 -0.49 11.22 -12.87
C LEU A 56 -0.82 10.12 -13.88
N ASP A 57 0.18 9.38 -14.37
CA ASP A 57 -0.07 8.21 -15.23
C ASP A 57 -0.82 7.14 -14.43
N VAL A 58 -0.36 6.86 -13.20
CA VAL A 58 -1.01 5.91 -12.28
C VAL A 58 -2.43 6.36 -11.95
N TYR A 59 -2.59 7.60 -11.48
CA TYR A 59 -3.89 8.13 -11.05
C TYR A 59 -4.91 8.14 -12.20
N ARG A 60 -4.50 8.67 -13.37
CA ARG A 60 -5.39 8.79 -14.53
C ARG A 60 -5.79 7.44 -15.10
N PHE A 61 -4.87 6.49 -15.12
CA PHE A 61 -5.18 5.11 -15.49
C PHE A 61 -6.24 4.50 -14.57
N LEU A 62 -6.03 4.54 -13.25
CA LEU A 62 -6.97 3.99 -12.27
C LEU A 62 -8.36 4.61 -12.39
N ARG A 63 -8.42 5.93 -12.56
CA ARG A 63 -9.66 6.68 -12.63
C ARG A 63 -10.38 6.55 -13.97
N ARG A 64 -9.67 6.74 -15.09
CA ARG A 64 -10.27 6.89 -16.41
C ARG A 64 -10.39 5.58 -17.18
N GLU A 65 -9.35 4.78 -17.15
CA GLU A 65 -9.30 3.52 -17.91
C GLU A 65 -9.88 2.37 -17.10
N LEU A 66 -9.42 2.17 -15.89
CA LEU A 66 -9.95 1.15 -15.00
C LEU A 66 -11.33 1.52 -14.42
N GLY A 67 -11.62 2.83 -14.29
CA GLY A 67 -12.88 3.34 -13.74
C GLY A 67 -13.05 3.08 -12.25
N SER A 68 -11.96 3.02 -11.52
CA SER A 68 -12.00 2.89 -10.06
C SER A 68 -12.40 4.21 -9.40
N THR A 69 -13.24 4.13 -8.38
CA THR A 69 -13.72 5.28 -7.61
C THR A 69 -13.22 5.29 -6.17
N TYR A 70 -12.47 4.28 -5.74
CA TYR A 70 -11.83 4.23 -4.43
C TYR A 70 -10.39 3.77 -4.57
N LEU A 71 -9.45 4.70 -4.29
CA LEU A 71 -8.03 4.54 -4.53
C LEU A 71 -7.26 4.58 -3.21
N GLN A 72 -6.34 3.64 -3.05
CA GLN A 72 -5.41 3.63 -1.92
C GLN A 72 -3.98 3.48 -2.44
N PHE A 73 -3.11 4.40 -2.03
CA PHE A 73 -1.68 4.41 -2.37
C PHE A 73 -0.87 4.01 -1.14
N ILE A 74 -0.10 2.94 -1.25
CA ILE A 74 0.62 2.33 -0.15
C ILE A 74 2.13 2.41 -0.46
N PRO A 75 2.94 3.13 0.33
CA PRO A 75 4.38 3.18 0.10
C PRO A 75 5.00 1.82 0.39
N ILE A 76 5.87 1.36 -0.48
CA ILE A 76 6.71 0.18 -0.23
C ILE A 76 8.04 0.66 0.32
N VAL A 77 8.27 0.39 1.59
CA VAL A 77 9.57 0.57 2.26
C VAL A 77 9.82 -0.69 3.08
N GLU A 78 10.80 -1.46 2.66
CA GLU A 78 11.07 -2.77 3.25
C GLU A 78 12.54 -2.90 3.65
N LEU A 79 12.78 -3.32 4.87
CA LEU A 79 14.13 -3.70 5.32
C LEU A 79 14.57 -4.99 4.62
N LYS A 80 15.84 -5.08 4.24
CA LYS A 80 16.42 -6.34 3.71
C LYS A 80 16.25 -7.46 4.74
N GLY A 81 15.69 -8.58 4.33
CA GLY A 81 15.45 -9.74 5.23
C GLY A 81 14.22 -9.64 6.13
N PHE A 82 13.33 -8.67 5.88
CA PHE A 82 12.10 -8.47 6.67
C PHE A 82 11.23 -9.73 6.79
N GLU A 83 11.24 -10.59 5.77
CA GLU A 83 10.48 -11.84 5.75
C GLU A 83 10.95 -12.89 6.77
N LYS A 84 12.12 -12.69 7.38
CA LYS A 84 12.73 -13.65 8.31
C LYS A 84 12.68 -13.22 9.77
N THR A 85 12.33 -11.96 10.03
CA THR A 85 12.49 -11.38 11.36
C THR A 85 11.26 -10.57 11.75
N ALA A 86 10.57 -10.96 12.84
CA ALA A 86 9.51 -10.15 13.42
C ALA A 86 10.05 -8.81 13.94
N PRO A 87 9.31 -7.70 13.83
CA PRO A 87 9.78 -6.36 14.21
C PRO A 87 10.33 -6.25 15.64
N GLN A 88 9.74 -6.96 16.60
CA GLN A 88 10.21 -6.96 18.00
C GLN A 88 11.57 -7.63 18.22
N LYS A 89 12.05 -8.41 17.25
CA LYS A 89 13.36 -9.07 17.32
C LYS A 89 14.47 -8.24 16.70
N TRP A 90 14.11 -7.13 16.09
CA TRP A 90 15.13 -6.19 15.61
C TRP A 90 15.72 -5.45 16.79
N ASP A 91 17.05 -5.42 16.84
CA ASP A 91 17.74 -4.61 17.82
C ASP A 91 17.51 -3.11 17.53
N PRO A 92 16.83 -2.38 18.44
CA PRO A 92 16.60 -0.94 18.24
C PRO A 92 17.87 -0.13 17.99
N ALA A 93 19.01 -0.57 18.53
CA ALA A 93 20.30 0.07 18.29
C ALA A 93 20.84 -0.15 16.89
N SER A 94 20.37 -1.18 16.18
CA SER A 94 20.71 -1.47 14.79
C SER A 94 19.86 -0.71 13.78
N LEU A 95 18.72 -0.14 14.22
CA LEU A 95 17.85 0.64 13.36
C LEU A 95 18.46 2.04 13.13
N PRO A 96 18.39 2.54 11.89
CA PRO A 96 18.97 3.84 11.58
C PRO A 96 18.17 4.96 12.24
N GLN A 97 18.86 6.05 12.54
CA GLN A 97 18.22 7.29 12.93
C GLN A 97 17.52 7.93 11.73
N LEU A 98 16.53 8.78 12.00
CA LEU A 98 15.87 9.56 10.95
C LEU A 98 16.92 10.36 10.15
N GLY A 99 16.88 10.20 8.82
CA GLY A 99 17.85 10.85 7.93
C GLY A 99 19.16 10.07 7.73
N ASP A 100 19.29 8.87 8.27
CA ASP A 100 20.45 8.01 8.00
C ASP A 100 20.51 7.68 6.49
N PRO A 101 21.65 7.97 5.82
CA PRO A 101 21.79 7.71 4.38
C PRO A 101 21.55 6.25 3.97
N ARG A 102 21.78 5.30 4.88
CA ARG A 102 21.54 3.86 4.62
C ARG A 102 20.06 3.53 4.43
N CYS A 103 19.14 4.43 4.78
CA CYS A 103 17.72 4.31 4.46
C CYS A 103 17.42 4.58 2.98
N HIS A 104 18.37 5.13 2.22
CA HIS A 104 18.21 5.34 0.78
C HIS A 104 18.57 4.06 0.00
N PRO A 105 17.71 3.59 -0.93
CA PRO A 105 17.94 2.32 -1.64
C PRO A 105 19.22 2.30 -2.49
N ASP A 106 19.72 3.44 -2.92
CA ASP A 106 20.96 3.55 -3.72
C ASP A 106 22.24 3.68 -2.87
N HIS A 107 22.12 3.72 -1.55
CA HIS A 107 23.33 3.76 -0.69
C HIS A 107 24.06 2.40 -0.77
N PRO A 108 25.41 2.35 -0.87
CA PRO A 108 26.17 1.09 -0.93
C PRO A 108 25.83 0.13 0.21
N ASP A 109 25.68 0.67 1.43
CA ASP A 109 25.32 -0.07 2.64
C ASP A 109 23.83 0.04 2.96
N SER A 110 22.98 0.20 1.92
CA SER A 110 21.55 0.32 2.12
C SER A 110 20.98 -0.85 2.92
N ILE A 111 20.15 -0.54 3.89
CA ILE A 111 19.42 -1.52 4.70
C ILE A 111 18.01 -1.81 4.15
N VAL A 112 17.54 -1.01 3.20
CA VAL A 112 16.24 -1.22 2.54
C VAL A 112 16.41 -1.91 1.20
N THR A 113 15.31 -2.50 0.71
CA THR A 113 15.29 -3.18 -0.59
C THR A 113 15.46 -2.18 -1.75
N PRO A 114 15.97 -2.64 -2.92
CA PRO A 114 16.18 -1.76 -4.08
C PRO A 114 14.90 -1.14 -4.66
N TRP A 115 13.74 -1.71 -4.38
CA TRP A 115 12.44 -1.22 -4.84
C TRP A 115 11.74 -0.30 -3.84
N SER A 116 12.31 -0.11 -2.64
CA SER A 116 11.77 0.81 -1.64
C SER A 116 11.69 2.24 -2.19
N VAL A 117 10.56 2.91 -1.94
CA VAL A 117 10.36 4.31 -2.34
C VAL A 117 11.04 5.23 -1.33
N VAL A 118 11.61 6.32 -1.82
CA VAL A 118 12.20 7.37 -0.99
C VAL A 118 11.09 8.31 -0.48
N ALA A 119 11.22 8.83 0.72
CA ALA A 119 10.19 9.65 1.36
C ALA A 119 9.80 10.89 0.54
N GLU A 120 10.80 11.57 -0.04
CA GLU A 120 10.62 12.75 -0.88
C GLU A 120 9.87 12.43 -2.18
N GLU A 121 10.17 11.28 -2.78
CA GLU A 121 9.49 10.81 -4.00
C GLU A 121 8.03 10.46 -3.69
N TYR A 122 7.78 9.76 -2.58
CA TYR A 122 6.41 9.43 -2.16
C TYR A 122 5.60 10.68 -1.80
N GLY A 123 6.20 11.62 -1.08
CA GLY A 123 5.58 12.92 -0.79
C GLY A 123 5.21 13.69 -2.06
N SER A 124 6.15 13.78 -3.02
CA SER A 124 5.91 14.41 -4.32
C SER A 124 4.82 13.69 -5.13
N PHE A 125 4.80 12.34 -5.09
CA PHE A 125 3.76 11.53 -5.71
C PHE A 125 2.37 11.88 -5.18
N LEU A 126 2.23 11.94 -3.86
CA LEU A 126 0.95 12.26 -3.20
C LEU A 126 0.51 13.71 -3.47
N CYS A 127 1.43 14.68 -3.44
CA CYS A 127 1.10 16.08 -3.74
C CYS A 127 0.55 16.25 -5.16
N LYS A 128 1.17 15.62 -6.16
CA LYS A 128 0.67 15.67 -7.54
C LYS A 128 -0.70 15.00 -7.72
N ILE A 129 -0.96 13.92 -6.97
CA ILE A 129 -2.29 13.30 -6.95
C ILE A 129 -3.30 14.22 -6.28
N TRP A 130 -2.94 14.83 -5.16
CA TRP A 130 -3.77 15.79 -4.47
C TRP A 130 -4.21 16.93 -5.37
N ASP A 131 -3.28 17.53 -6.12
CA ASP A 131 -3.57 18.65 -7.03
C ASP A 131 -4.57 18.25 -8.12
N GLU A 132 -4.39 17.08 -8.74
CA GLU A 132 -5.32 16.58 -9.78
C GLU A 132 -6.69 16.21 -9.17
N TRP A 133 -6.69 15.55 -8.02
CA TRP A 133 -7.88 15.09 -7.32
C TRP A 133 -8.73 16.28 -6.81
N GLN A 134 -8.11 17.24 -6.14
CA GLN A 134 -8.81 18.40 -5.60
C GLN A 134 -9.45 19.24 -6.73
N ALA A 135 -8.77 19.37 -7.87
CA ALA A 135 -9.26 20.18 -8.97
C ALA A 135 -10.46 19.57 -9.71
N ARG A 136 -10.64 18.23 -9.69
CA ARG A 136 -11.55 17.55 -10.62
C ARG A 136 -12.43 16.47 -10.02
N ASP A 137 -12.02 15.85 -8.92
CA ASP A 137 -12.51 14.55 -8.52
C ASP A 137 -13.03 14.46 -7.09
N VAL A 138 -12.94 15.55 -6.31
CA VAL A 138 -13.56 15.64 -4.98
C VAL A 138 -15.05 15.29 -5.06
N GLY A 139 -15.48 14.37 -4.20
CA GLY A 139 -16.86 13.87 -4.17
C GLY A 139 -17.20 12.84 -5.26
N LYS A 140 -16.27 12.55 -6.19
CA LYS A 140 -16.45 11.55 -7.28
C LYS A 140 -15.53 10.35 -7.12
N VAL A 141 -14.30 10.59 -6.68
CA VAL A 141 -13.28 9.58 -6.44
C VAL A 141 -12.79 9.75 -5.00
N LEU A 142 -12.82 8.68 -4.25
CA LEU A 142 -12.26 8.62 -2.89
C LEU A 142 -10.78 8.25 -3.00
N VAL A 143 -9.90 9.16 -2.61
CA VAL A 143 -8.48 8.86 -2.41
C VAL A 143 -8.27 8.73 -0.90
N ASN A 144 -8.05 7.53 -0.41
CA ASN A 144 -8.11 7.20 1.01
C ASN A 144 -7.31 8.18 1.89
N LEU A 145 -6.04 8.44 1.55
CA LEU A 145 -5.20 9.34 2.35
C LEU A 145 -5.70 10.79 2.26
N CYS A 146 -6.11 11.26 1.08
CA CYS A 146 -6.61 12.63 0.90
C CYS A 146 -7.87 12.88 1.75
N GLU A 147 -8.84 11.98 1.67
CA GLU A 147 -10.05 12.05 2.49
C GLU A 147 -9.75 11.99 3.99
N THR A 148 -8.81 11.13 4.39
CA THR A 148 -8.38 11.03 5.79
C THR A 148 -7.75 12.32 6.29
N LEU A 149 -6.87 12.94 5.51
CA LEU A 149 -6.23 14.21 5.88
C LEU A 149 -7.23 15.35 5.98
N VAL A 150 -8.18 15.44 5.05
CA VAL A 150 -9.27 16.43 5.11
C VAL A 150 -10.11 16.21 6.36
N ALA A 151 -10.54 14.98 6.63
CA ALA A 151 -11.33 14.64 7.80
C ALA A 151 -10.61 15.00 9.11
N GLN A 152 -9.32 14.66 9.23
CA GLN A 152 -8.51 15.01 10.41
C GLN A 152 -8.35 16.53 10.57
N HIS A 153 -8.16 17.26 9.46
CA HIS A 153 -8.11 18.72 9.49
C HIS A 153 -9.44 19.35 9.98
N MET A 154 -10.56 18.67 9.73
CA MET A 154 -11.88 19.03 10.24
C MET A 154 -12.16 18.53 11.68
N GLY A 155 -11.16 17.94 12.37
CA GLY A 155 -11.28 17.43 13.72
C GLY A 155 -11.92 16.05 13.85
N LEU A 156 -12.09 15.32 12.75
CA LEU A 156 -12.60 13.95 12.75
C LEU A 156 -11.46 12.93 12.96
N PRO A 157 -11.73 11.77 13.58
CA PRO A 157 -10.72 10.73 13.76
C PRO A 157 -10.28 10.12 12.41
N SER A 158 -9.02 9.70 12.36
CA SER A 158 -8.49 9.01 11.18
C SER A 158 -9.24 7.71 10.87
N GLN A 159 -9.55 7.50 9.59
CA GLN A 159 -10.06 6.23 9.08
C GLN A 159 -8.93 5.23 8.77
N VAL A 160 -7.69 5.72 8.65
CA VAL A 160 -6.50 4.90 8.41
C VAL A 160 -5.81 4.64 9.74
N CYS A 161 -5.68 3.38 10.13
CA CYS A 161 -5.22 3.01 11.47
C CYS A 161 -3.80 3.50 11.78
N VAL A 162 -2.89 3.56 10.80
CA VAL A 162 -1.51 4.07 10.98
C VAL A 162 -1.45 5.57 11.26
N HIS A 163 -2.54 6.31 11.03
CA HIS A 163 -2.70 7.73 11.36
C HIS A 163 -3.68 7.94 12.52
N SER A 164 -4.10 6.87 13.19
CA SER A 164 -5.03 6.92 14.32
C SER A 164 -4.27 6.95 15.64
N GLU A 165 -4.82 7.62 16.63
CA GLU A 165 -4.28 7.68 18.00
C GLU A 165 -4.23 6.30 18.65
N PHE A 166 -5.18 5.41 18.32
CA PHE A 166 -5.31 4.08 18.91
C PHE A 166 -5.23 3.00 17.84
N CYS A 167 -4.45 1.96 18.13
CA CYS A 167 -4.33 0.73 17.38
C CYS A 167 -5.33 -0.35 17.88
N GLY A 168 -5.37 -1.52 17.21
CA GLY A 168 -6.13 -2.68 17.70
C GLY A 168 -7.58 -2.76 17.24
N LYS A 169 -7.94 -2.09 16.13
CA LYS A 169 -9.29 -2.12 15.54
C LYS A 169 -9.54 -3.31 14.60
N GLY A 170 -8.54 -4.08 14.27
CA GLY A 170 -8.63 -5.19 13.32
C GLY A 170 -7.82 -6.40 13.78
N VAL A 171 -8.17 -7.56 13.27
CA VAL A 171 -7.42 -8.81 13.42
C VAL A 171 -7.15 -9.40 12.04
N ALA A 172 -6.01 -10.05 11.87
CA ALA A 172 -5.74 -10.86 10.70
C ALA A 172 -6.09 -12.32 10.97
N LEU A 173 -6.76 -12.96 10.02
CA LEU A 173 -7.11 -14.37 10.08
C LEU A 173 -6.46 -15.10 8.91
N GLU A 174 -5.59 -16.03 9.20
CA GLU A 174 -4.90 -16.84 8.20
C GLU A 174 -5.72 -18.06 7.77
N HIS A 175 -5.39 -18.61 6.59
CA HIS A 175 -6.08 -19.74 5.97
C HIS A 175 -6.12 -21.01 6.84
N ASN A 176 -5.15 -21.19 7.72
CA ASN A 176 -5.08 -22.28 8.71
C ASN A 176 -5.96 -22.06 9.95
N GLY A 177 -6.59 -20.89 10.06
CA GLY A 177 -7.43 -20.49 11.18
C GLY A 177 -6.69 -19.76 12.31
N ASP A 178 -5.40 -19.48 12.16
CA ASP A 178 -4.67 -18.68 13.12
C ASP A 178 -5.10 -17.22 13.06
N ALA A 179 -5.31 -16.60 14.21
CA ALA A 179 -5.68 -15.21 14.36
C ALA A 179 -4.50 -14.42 14.94
N TYR A 180 -4.30 -13.20 14.43
CA TYR A 180 -3.23 -12.30 14.81
C TYR A 180 -3.79 -10.91 15.16
N SER A 181 -3.06 -10.15 15.96
CA SER A 181 -3.48 -8.84 16.46
C SER A 181 -3.64 -7.77 15.36
N CYS A 182 -3.00 -7.96 14.22
CA CYS A 182 -3.03 -7.04 13.09
C CYS A 182 -2.46 -7.72 11.83
N ASP A 183 -2.85 -7.26 10.64
CA ASP A 183 -2.31 -7.72 9.36
C ASP A 183 -0.84 -7.31 9.13
N HIS A 184 -0.37 -6.26 9.81
CA HIS A 184 1.05 -5.90 9.84
C HIS A 184 1.90 -6.78 10.76
N TYR A 185 1.29 -7.59 11.60
CA TYR A 185 1.94 -8.38 12.65
C TYR A 185 1.58 -9.86 12.57
N VAL A 186 1.59 -10.44 11.35
CA VAL A 186 1.38 -11.87 11.14
C VAL A 186 2.68 -12.63 11.38
N TYR A 187 3.12 -12.62 12.64
CA TYR A 187 4.28 -13.33 13.16
C TYR A 187 3.88 -14.16 14.35
N SER A 188 4.61 -15.25 14.62
CA SER A 188 4.30 -16.21 15.70
C SER A 188 4.11 -15.54 17.06
N GLU A 189 4.86 -14.49 17.32
CA GLU A 189 4.86 -13.72 18.57
C GLU A 189 3.58 -12.92 18.81
N TYR A 190 2.85 -12.59 17.74
CA TYR A 190 1.60 -11.82 17.79
C TYR A 190 0.36 -12.68 17.55
N ARG A 191 0.54 -14.02 17.55
CA ARG A 191 -0.58 -14.95 17.40
C ARG A 191 -1.48 -14.93 18.63
N LEU A 192 -2.76 -14.65 18.42
CA LEU A 192 -3.78 -14.61 19.48
C LEU A 192 -4.37 -16.00 19.78
N GLY A 193 -4.37 -16.88 18.79
CA GLY A 193 -4.94 -18.22 18.90
C GLY A 193 -5.35 -18.78 17.55
N ASN A 194 -6.18 -19.84 17.58
CA ASN A 194 -6.73 -20.45 16.36
C ASN A 194 -8.24 -20.63 16.51
N ILE A 195 -9.01 -20.12 15.55
CA ILE A 195 -10.49 -20.16 15.60
C ILE A 195 -11.08 -21.58 15.50
N ARG A 196 -10.28 -22.58 15.11
CA ARG A 196 -10.68 -24.00 15.05
C ARG A 196 -10.34 -24.75 16.34
N GLN A 197 -9.64 -24.10 17.27
CA GLN A 197 -9.26 -24.68 18.57
C GLN A 197 -10.03 -23.95 19.66
N ARG A 198 -10.60 -24.71 20.59
CA ARG A 198 -11.27 -24.17 21.78
C ARG A 198 -10.27 -23.99 22.93
#